data_d7b9b9fee28cc6e6c8254e88c766ac52
#
_entry.id   d7b9b9fee28cc6e6c8254e88c766ac52
#
_cell.length_a   1.000
_cell.length_b   1.000
_cell.length_c   1.000
_cell.angle_alpha   90.00
_cell.angle_beta   90.00
_cell.angle_gamma   90.00
#
_symmetry.space_group_name_H-M   'P 1'
#
loop_
_entity.id
_entity.type
_entity.pdbx_description
1 polymer ?
#
loop_
_entity_poly.entity_id
_entity_poly.type
_entity_poly.pdbx_seq_one_letter_code
_entity_poly.pdbx_strand_id
1 'polypeptide(L)'
;MTTATQHAVAPSPSPSPARRLAAALYRRPKAQLLILLSAPLGWLLIAYIGSLVVLFISAFWRLDPFTGDIVQEPSLQNFQELLSTPIYRTVAIRTIAFAAAVTITDILLAFPIAYFMARVAGPRTRALLVVSILLPLWSGYLVKVYAWRLILAENGALNWLLEPFGLKGPGYGDVAVWLVMSYLWLP
;
A
#
# COMPACT_ATOMS: atom_id res chain seq x y z
N MET A 1 -19.15 -20.30 -76.97
CA MET A 1 -20.06 -19.35 -76.27
C MET A 1 -20.13 -19.76 -74.82
N THR A 2 -19.29 -19.17 -73.96
CA THR A 2 -19.22 -19.52 -72.55
C THR A 2 -19.87 -18.38 -71.76
N THR A 3 -21.07 -18.63 -71.26
CA THR A 3 -21.87 -17.68 -70.48
C THR A 3 -21.26 -17.60 -69.06
N ALA A 4 -20.57 -16.53 -68.75
CA ALA A 4 -20.09 -16.23 -67.41
C ALA A 4 -21.27 -15.84 -66.52
N THR A 5 -21.62 -16.70 -65.60
CA THR A 5 -22.61 -16.47 -64.54
C THR A 5 -22.04 -15.46 -63.55
N GLN A 6 -22.46 -14.20 -63.61
CA GLN A 6 -22.18 -13.21 -62.60
C GLN A 6 -22.91 -13.59 -61.29
N HIS A 7 -22.17 -14.07 -60.32
CA HIS A 7 -22.65 -14.18 -58.97
C HIS A 7 -22.89 -12.79 -58.39
N ALA A 8 -24.13 -12.39 -58.27
CA ALA A 8 -24.52 -11.16 -57.56
C ALA A 8 -24.13 -11.32 -56.09
N VAL A 9 -23.10 -10.54 -55.64
CA VAL A 9 -22.72 -10.44 -54.24
C VAL A 9 -23.87 -9.75 -53.46
N ALA A 10 -24.51 -10.50 -52.61
CA ALA A 10 -25.56 -9.97 -51.75
C ALA A 10 -25.03 -8.82 -50.89
N PRO A 11 -25.82 -7.71 -50.75
CA PRO A 11 -25.40 -6.56 -49.97
C PRO A 11 -25.12 -6.97 -48.51
N SER A 12 -23.92 -6.65 -48.00
CA SER A 12 -23.54 -6.95 -46.63
C SER A 12 -24.50 -6.24 -45.66
N PRO A 13 -25.00 -6.94 -44.59
CA PRO A 13 -25.92 -6.34 -43.64
C PRO A 13 -25.31 -5.13 -42.97
N SER A 14 -26.11 -4.02 -42.90
CA SER A 14 -25.68 -2.77 -42.26
C SER A 14 -25.21 -3.06 -40.79
N PRO A 15 -24.09 -2.50 -40.37
CA PRO A 15 -23.54 -2.78 -39.05
C PRO A 15 -24.53 -2.37 -37.96
N SER A 16 -24.81 -3.29 -37.04
CA SER A 16 -25.71 -3.04 -35.91
C SER A 16 -25.24 -1.84 -35.08
N PRO A 17 -26.15 -1.12 -34.39
CA PRO A 17 -25.79 0.06 -33.58
C PRO A 17 -24.71 -0.25 -32.54
N ALA A 18 -24.70 -1.47 -32.00
CA ALA A 18 -23.65 -1.94 -31.08
C ALA A 18 -22.26 -2.00 -31.76
N ARG A 19 -22.19 -2.45 -33.01
CA ARG A 19 -20.93 -2.47 -33.79
C ARG A 19 -20.43 -1.07 -34.12
N ARG A 20 -21.33 -0.13 -34.38
CA ARG A 20 -20.96 1.28 -34.64
C ARG A 20 -20.41 1.95 -33.38
N LEU A 21 -21.00 1.68 -32.21
CA LEU A 21 -20.52 2.14 -30.90
C LEU A 21 -19.16 1.52 -30.57
N ALA A 22 -18.99 0.24 -30.76
CA ALA A 22 -17.71 -0.45 -30.55
C ALA A 22 -16.59 0.09 -31.46
N ALA A 23 -16.89 0.36 -32.73
CA ALA A 23 -15.94 0.95 -33.68
C ALA A 23 -15.59 2.42 -33.33
N ALA A 24 -16.57 3.21 -32.84
CA ALA A 24 -16.32 4.57 -32.38
C ALA A 24 -15.47 4.62 -31.12
N LEU A 25 -15.70 3.70 -30.18
CA LEU A 25 -14.89 3.51 -28.96
C LEU A 25 -13.46 3.06 -29.30
N TYR A 26 -13.31 2.13 -30.22
CA TYR A 26 -11.99 1.63 -30.64
C TYR A 26 -11.10 2.73 -31.24
N ARG A 27 -11.70 3.73 -31.88
CA ARG A 27 -11.00 4.90 -32.43
C ARG A 27 -10.56 5.93 -31.36
N ARG A 28 -11.04 5.80 -30.11
CA ARG A 28 -10.72 6.72 -29.00
C ARG A 28 -10.17 5.92 -27.80
N PRO A 29 -8.87 5.58 -27.80
CA PRO A 29 -8.28 4.74 -26.76
C PRO A 29 -8.43 5.32 -25.34
N LYS A 30 -8.42 6.65 -25.21
CA LYS A 30 -8.65 7.33 -23.92
C LYS A 30 -10.08 7.13 -23.39
N ALA A 31 -11.09 7.16 -24.27
CA ALA A 31 -12.48 6.92 -23.89
C ALA A 31 -12.72 5.46 -23.51
N GLN A 32 -12.10 4.53 -24.21
CA GLN A 32 -12.15 3.10 -23.89
C GLN A 32 -11.53 2.81 -22.51
N LEU A 33 -10.37 3.40 -22.22
CA LEU A 33 -9.73 3.31 -20.90
C LEU A 33 -10.61 3.90 -19.79
N LEU A 34 -11.19 5.07 -20.01
CA LEU A 34 -12.10 5.71 -19.04
C LEU A 34 -13.32 4.85 -18.74
N ILE A 35 -13.95 4.26 -19.76
CA ILE A 35 -15.12 3.40 -19.57
C ILE A 35 -14.72 2.10 -18.86
N LEU A 36 -13.59 1.50 -19.22
CA LEU A 36 -13.12 0.27 -18.59
C LEU A 36 -12.74 0.48 -17.10
N LEU A 37 -12.10 1.62 -16.81
CA LEU A 37 -11.70 2.00 -15.47
C LEU A 37 -12.82 2.61 -14.63
N SER A 38 -13.90 3.10 -15.24
CA SER A 38 -14.97 3.80 -14.51
C SER A 38 -15.65 2.93 -13.46
N ALA A 39 -15.85 1.63 -13.71
CA ALA A 39 -16.48 0.74 -12.75
C ALA A 39 -15.58 0.48 -11.52
N PRO A 40 -14.32 0.02 -11.65
CA PRO A 40 -13.47 -0.20 -10.49
C PRO A 40 -13.06 1.11 -9.79
N LEU A 41 -12.77 2.20 -10.54
CA LEU A 41 -12.47 3.50 -9.96
C LEU A 41 -13.69 4.11 -9.26
N GLY A 42 -14.86 4.04 -9.88
CA GLY A 42 -16.10 4.55 -9.29
C GLY A 42 -16.41 3.84 -7.97
N TRP A 43 -16.27 2.51 -7.94
CA TRP A 43 -16.43 1.74 -6.71
C TRP A 43 -15.42 2.14 -5.62
N LEU A 44 -14.13 2.24 -5.98
CA LEU A 44 -13.06 2.66 -5.06
C LEU A 44 -13.31 4.08 -4.52
N LEU A 45 -13.67 5.02 -5.39
CA LEU A 45 -13.96 6.40 -4.99
C LEU A 45 -15.16 6.46 -4.05
N ILE A 46 -16.25 5.79 -4.38
CA ILE A 46 -17.47 5.78 -3.55
C ILE A 46 -17.18 5.11 -2.20
N ALA A 47 -16.57 3.94 -2.18
CA ALA A 47 -16.28 3.22 -0.96
C ALA A 47 -15.26 3.95 -0.09
N TYR A 48 -14.18 4.47 -0.68
CA TYR A 48 -13.10 5.12 0.07
C TYR A 48 -13.49 6.54 0.49
N ILE A 49 -13.93 7.38 -0.44
CA ILE A 49 -14.34 8.74 -0.12
C ILE A 49 -15.60 8.73 0.74
N GLY A 50 -16.56 7.84 0.46
CA GLY A 50 -17.76 7.70 1.27
C GLY A 50 -17.43 7.36 2.72
N SER A 51 -16.53 6.40 2.98
CA SER A 51 -16.09 6.08 4.33
C SER A 51 -15.36 7.24 5.01
N LEU A 52 -14.50 7.97 4.27
CA LEU A 52 -13.82 9.15 4.81
C LEU A 52 -14.80 10.27 5.18
N VAL A 53 -15.80 10.51 4.34
CA VAL A 53 -16.85 11.51 4.62
C VAL A 53 -17.63 11.14 5.88
N VAL A 54 -18.03 9.87 6.01
CA VAL A 54 -18.73 9.38 7.22
C VAL A 54 -17.84 9.53 8.45
N LEU A 55 -16.57 9.14 8.39
CA LEU A 55 -15.60 9.34 9.48
C LEU A 55 -15.41 10.81 9.82
N PHE A 56 -15.32 11.68 8.81
CA PHE A 56 -15.18 13.11 9.02
C PHE A 56 -16.41 13.72 9.70
N ILE A 57 -17.61 13.32 9.27
CA ILE A 57 -18.86 13.76 9.92
C ILE A 57 -18.92 13.24 11.36
N SER A 58 -18.57 11.97 11.60
CA SER A 58 -18.58 11.37 12.94
C SER A 58 -17.55 12.02 13.88
N ALA A 59 -16.48 12.64 13.36
CA ALA A 59 -15.51 13.37 14.17
C ALA A 59 -16.11 14.59 14.89
N PHE A 60 -17.24 15.11 14.41
CA PHE A 60 -17.97 16.19 15.06
C PHE A 60 -19.01 15.70 16.09
N TRP A 61 -19.24 14.39 16.18
CA TRP A 61 -20.16 13.81 17.16
C TRP A 61 -19.45 13.60 18.50
N ARG A 62 -20.19 13.78 19.57
CA ARG A 62 -19.68 13.64 20.92
C ARG A 62 -19.98 12.26 21.49
N LEU A 63 -19.05 11.69 22.22
CA LEU A 63 -19.29 10.49 23.04
C LEU A 63 -19.78 10.93 24.41
N ASP A 64 -20.92 10.41 24.88
CA ASP A 64 -21.36 10.62 26.25
C ASP A 64 -20.45 9.83 27.19
N PRO A 65 -19.76 10.50 28.14
CA PRO A 65 -18.80 9.84 29.03
C PRO A 65 -19.48 8.88 30.04
N PHE A 66 -20.80 8.99 30.26
CA PHE A 66 -21.52 8.17 31.23
C PHE A 66 -22.16 6.95 30.60
N THR A 67 -22.77 7.11 29.42
CA THR A 67 -23.47 6.02 28.72
C THR A 67 -22.62 5.35 27.66
N GLY A 68 -21.60 6.01 27.15
CA GLY A 68 -20.81 5.55 26.02
C GLY A 68 -21.54 5.67 24.68
N ASP A 69 -22.69 6.32 24.65
CA ASP A 69 -23.49 6.50 23.44
C ASP A 69 -22.95 7.64 22.58
N ILE A 70 -23.12 7.50 21.27
CA ILE A 70 -22.74 8.53 20.30
C ILE A 70 -23.88 9.54 20.20
N VAL A 71 -23.63 10.75 20.70
CA VAL A 71 -24.56 11.88 20.58
C VAL A 71 -24.25 12.61 19.28
N GLN A 72 -25.23 12.63 18.36
CA GLN A 72 -25.08 13.24 17.03
C GLN A 72 -25.28 14.77 17.06
N GLU A 73 -24.69 15.43 18.05
CA GLU A 73 -24.69 16.89 18.14
C GLU A 73 -23.36 17.43 17.60
N PRO A 74 -23.39 18.42 16.70
CA PRO A 74 -22.15 19.05 16.21
C PRO A 74 -21.35 19.66 17.34
N SER A 75 -20.15 19.11 17.60
CA SER A 75 -19.27 19.57 18.67
C SER A 75 -17.81 19.58 18.17
N LEU A 76 -17.05 20.59 18.59
CA LEU A 76 -15.61 20.66 18.36
C LEU A 76 -14.81 20.08 19.54
N GLN A 77 -15.47 19.47 20.51
CA GLN A 77 -14.84 18.96 21.72
C GLN A 77 -13.75 17.94 21.42
N ASN A 78 -13.96 17.02 20.47
CA ASN A 78 -12.94 16.03 20.05
C ASN A 78 -11.67 16.71 19.53
N PHE A 79 -11.82 17.80 18.76
CA PHE A 79 -10.68 18.56 18.25
C PHE A 79 -9.97 19.34 19.35
N GLN A 80 -10.71 19.93 20.29
CA GLN A 80 -10.13 20.61 21.45
C GLN A 80 -9.37 19.60 22.31
N GLU A 81 -9.94 18.43 22.59
CA GLU A 81 -9.30 17.38 23.37
C GLU A 81 -8.03 16.85 22.66
N LEU A 82 -8.09 16.64 21.34
CA LEU A 82 -6.93 16.25 20.53
C LEU A 82 -5.76 17.24 20.64
N LEU A 83 -6.05 18.54 20.64
CA LEU A 83 -5.03 19.57 20.67
C LEU A 83 -4.57 19.89 22.10
N SER A 84 -5.48 19.82 23.12
CA SER A 84 -5.18 20.17 24.50
C SER A 84 -4.51 19.04 25.27
N THR A 85 -4.75 17.78 24.90
CA THR A 85 -4.23 16.63 25.63
C THR A 85 -2.79 16.31 25.20
N PRO A 86 -1.78 16.45 26.07
CA PRO A 86 -0.36 16.30 25.71
C PRO A 86 -0.01 14.93 25.12
N ILE A 87 -0.74 13.87 25.54
CA ILE A 87 -0.47 12.51 25.08
C ILE A 87 -0.67 12.34 23.57
N TYR A 88 -1.72 12.97 23.01
CA TYR A 88 -1.98 12.88 21.57
C TYR A 88 -0.88 13.55 20.76
N ARG A 89 -0.41 14.71 21.21
CA ARG A 89 0.71 15.41 20.59
C ARG A 89 2.01 14.60 20.66
N THR A 90 2.29 14.03 21.83
CA THR A 90 3.48 13.18 22.03
C THR A 90 3.45 11.96 21.11
N VAL A 91 2.30 11.27 21.04
CA VAL A 91 2.12 10.09 20.16
C VAL A 91 2.25 10.51 18.70
N ALA A 92 1.62 11.61 18.28
CA ALA A 92 1.72 12.09 16.89
C ALA A 92 3.17 12.41 16.49
N ILE A 93 3.90 13.16 17.31
CA ILE A 93 5.31 13.52 17.06
C ILE A 93 6.16 12.24 16.99
N ARG A 94 5.98 11.33 17.95
CA ARG A 94 6.71 10.05 17.97
C ARG A 94 6.43 9.21 16.72
N THR A 95 5.19 9.11 16.29
CA THR A 95 4.79 8.37 15.08
C THR A 95 5.41 8.98 13.82
N ILE A 96 5.38 10.32 13.70
CA ILE A 96 6.01 11.03 12.58
C ILE A 96 7.53 10.81 12.58
N ALA A 97 8.18 10.91 13.75
CA ALA A 97 9.61 10.68 13.88
C ALA A 97 10.01 9.26 13.48
N PHE A 98 9.23 8.23 13.90
CA PHE A 98 9.44 6.85 13.47
C PHE A 98 9.24 6.67 11.97
N ALA A 99 8.16 7.21 11.41
CA ALA A 99 7.90 7.15 9.98
C ALA A 99 9.04 7.78 9.17
N ALA A 100 9.53 8.94 9.60
CA ALA A 100 10.67 9.60 8.97
C ALA A 100 11.96 8.78 9.09
N ALA A 101 12.26 8.23 10.27
CA ALA A 101 13.44 7.41 10.50
C ALA A 101 13.43 6.13 9.63
N VAL A 102 12.30 5.42 9.57
CA VAL A 102 12.11 4.24 8.71
C VAL A 102 12.29 4.63 7.24
N THR A 103 11.59 5.66 6.78
CA THR A 103 11.65 6.10 5.38
C THR A 103 13.08 6.48 4.96
N ILE A 104 13.81 7.23 5.79
CA ILE A 104 15.20 7.61 5.51
C ILE A 104 16.09 6.36 5.44
N THR A 105 15.93 5.45 6.39
CA THR A 105 16.70 4.19 6.40
C THR A 105 16.43 3.37 5.16
N ASP A 106 15.17 3.20 4.79
CA ASP A 106 14.77 2.42 3.63
C ASP A 106 15.29 3.04 2.33
N ILE A 107 15.24 4.37 2.19
CA ILE A 107 15.83 5.04 1.03
C ILE A 107 17.35 4.81 0.97
N LEU A 108 18.04 4.95 2.10
CA LEU A 108 19.49 4.77 2.17
C LEU A 108 19.93 3.34 1.85
N LEU A 109 19.12 2.34 2.19
CA LEU A 109 19.39 0.94 1.91
C LEU A 109 18.91 0.53 0.51
N ALA A 110 17.68 0.90 0.14
CA ALA A 110 17.09 0.52 -1.14
C ALA A 110 17.79 1.15 -2.34
N PHE A 111 18.21 2.43 -2.23
CA PHE A 111 18.81 3.14 -3.34
C PHE A 111 20.12 2.48 -3.85
N PRO A 112 21.12 2.15 -3.01
CA PRO A 112 22.33 1.47 -3.48
C PRO A 112 22.05 0.07 -4.01
N ILE A 113 21.10 -0.67 -3.40
CA ILE A 113 20.71 -2.00 -3.89
C ILE A 113 20.08 -1.89 -5.27
N ALA A 114 19.11 -0.97 -5.44
CA ALA A 114 18.45 -0.73 -6.72
C ALA A 114 19.44 -0.25 -7.80
N TYR A 115 20.35 0.67 -7.44
CA TYR A 115 21.39 1.14 -8.35
C TYR A 115 22.32 0.00 -8.78
N PHE A 116 22.79 -0.82 -7.83
CA PHE A 116 23.61 -1.98 -8.12
C PHE A 116 22.88 -2.96 -9.05
N MET A 117 21.62 -3.25 -8.78
CA MET A 117 20.79 -4.13 -9.61
C MET A 117 20.60 -3.58 -11.03
N ALA A 118 20.45 -2.26 -11.17
CA ALA A 118 20.17 -1.63 -12.46
C ALA A 118 21.42 -1.48 -13.33
N ARG A 119 22.56 -1.16 -12.71
CA ARG A 119 23.77 -0.72 -13.44
C ARG A 119 24.94 -1.70 -13.41
N VAL A 120 25.08 -2.52 -12.38
CA VAL A 120 26.26 -3.34 -12.13
C VAL A 120 25.96 -4.83 -12.22
N ALA A 121 24.81 -5.27 -11.68
CA ALA A 121 24.50 -6.68 -11.55
C ALA A 121 24.25 -7.36 -12.90
N GLY A 122 24.94 -8.49 -13.11
CA GLY A 122 24.66 -9.38 -14.23
C GLY A 122 23.28 -10.06 -14.10
N PRO A 123 22.78 -10.71 -15.16
CA PRO A 123 21.42 -11.28 -15.18
C PRO A 123 21.15 -12.27 -14.05
N ARG A 124 22.10 -13.11 -13.70
CA ARG A 124 21.98 -14.12 -12.62
C ARG A 124 21.95 -13.45 -11.24
N THR A 125 22.87 -12.51 -10.98
CA THR A 125 22.92 -11.77 -9.71
C THR A 125 21.66 -10.93 -9.52
N ARG A 126 21.17 -10.29 -10.58
CA ARG A 126 19.91 -9.54 -10.55
C ARG A 126 18.73 -10.43 -10.21
N ALA A 127 18.62 -11.60 -10.84
CA ALA A 127 17.55 -12.56 -10.53
C ALA A 127 17.61 -13.04 -9.08
N LEU A 128 18.81 -13.36 -8.56
CA LEU A 128 19.00 -13.75 -7.15
C LEU A 128 18.58 -12.63 -6.19
N LEU A 129 18.97 -11.39 -6.44
CA LEU A 129 18.60 -10.25 -5.61
C LEU A 129 17.10 -10.00 -5.62
N VAL A 130 16.45 -10.08 -6.79
CA VAL A 130 14.99 -9.98 -6.90
C VAL A 130 14.31 -11.06 -6.05
N VAL A 131 14.73 -12.32 -6.17
CA VAL A 131 14.16 -13.42 -5.38
C VAL A 131 14.42 -13.20 -3.89
N SER A 132 15.64 -12.76 -3.49
CA SER A 132 15.98 -12.51 -2.09
C SER A 132 15.13 -11.40 -1.47
N ILE A 133 14.81 -10.35 -2.22
CA ILE A 133 13.95 -9.25 -1.77
C ILE A 133 12.47 -9.69 -1.70
N LEU A 134 12.04 -10.54 -2.63
CA LEU A 134 10.65 -11.04 -2.67
C LEU A 134 10.38 -12.13 -1.61
N LEU A 135 11.38 -12.92 -1.21
CA LEU A 135 11.22 -13.98 -0.21
C LEU A 135 10.55 -13.51 1.09
N PRO A 136 10.97 -12.39 1.72
CA PRO A 136 10.31 -11.86 2.91
C PRO A 136 8.85 -11.46 2.68
N LEU A 137 8.48 -11.04 1.46
CA LEU A 137 7.09 -10.67 1.14
C LEU A 137 6.16 -11.89 1.12
N TRP A 138 6.67 -13.06 0.76
CA TRP A 138 5.90 -14.30 0.71
C TRP A 138 5.65 -14.91 2.09
N SER A 139 6.43 -14.56 3.09
CA SER A 139 6.20 -15.04 4.45
C SER A 139 4.98 -14.36 5.07
N GLY A 140 4.11 -15.14 5.72
CA GLY A 140 2.92 -14.62 6.39
C GLY A 140 3.29 -13.61 7.49
N TYR A 141 2.41 -12.62 7.72
CA TYR A 141 2.63 -11.58 8.73
C TYR A 141 2.94 -12.15 10.13
N LEU A 142 2.18 -13.14 10.57
CA LEU A 142 2.38 -13.78 11.88
C LEU A 142 3.76 -14.43 12.01
N VAL A 143 4.24 -15.08 10.94
CA VAL A 143 5.58 -15.70 10.94
C VAL A 143 6.65 -14.63 11.15
N LYS A 144 6.53 -13.49 10.49
CA LYS A 144 7.46 -12.35 10.67
C LYS A 144 7.44 -11.84 12.11
N VAL A 145 6.25 -11.65 12.68
CA VAL A 145 6.11 -11.16 14.07
C VAL A 145 6.77 -12.11 15.06
N TYR A 146 6.52 -13.42 14.95
CA TYR A 146 7.15 -14.40 15.82
C TYR A 146 8.67 -14.51 15.61
N ALA A 147 9.12 -14.47 14.35
CA ALA A 147 10.55 -14.49 14.03
C ALA A 147 11.28 -13.30 14.65
N TRP A 148 10.76 -12.09 14.49
CA TRP A 148 11.34 -10.89 15.10
C TRP A 148 11.29 -10.91 16.62
N ARG A 149 10.21 -11.43 17.21
CA ARG A 149 10.12 -11.61 18.65
C ARG A 149 11.22 -12.52 19.18
N LEU A 150 11.52 -13.63 18.49
CA LEU A 150 12.60 -14.56 18.88
C LEU A 150 13.99 -13.95 18.64
N ILE A 151 14.18 -13.22 17.53
CA ILE A 151 15.46 -12.57 17.19
C ILE A 151 15.83 -11.51 18.22
N LEU A 152 14.86 -10.71 18.67
CA LEU A 152 15.04 -9.58 19.58
C LEU A 152 14.98 -9.93 21.06
N ALA A 153 14.64 -11.19 21.40
CA ALA A 153 14.63 -11.66 22.79
C ALA A 153 16.00 -11.51 23.45
N GLU A 154 16.05 -11.40 24.78
CA GLU A 154 17.31 -11.27 25.54
C GLU A 154 18.30 -12.41 25.23
N ASN A 155 17.80 -13.63 25.04
CA ASN A 155 18.58 -14.79 24.63
C ASN A 155 18.37 -15.11 23.13
N GLY A 156 18.02 -14.12 22.35
CA GLY A 156 17.71 -14.26 20.92
C GLY A 156 18.94 -14.26 20.03
N ALA A 157 18.71 -14.58 18.75
CA ALA A 157 19.77 -14.68 17.75
C ALA A 157 20.57 -13.37 17.59
N LEU A 158 19.96 -12.21 17.77
CA LEU A 158 20.64 -10.94 17.68
C LEU A 158 21.62 -10.74 18.82
N ASN A 159 21.25 -11.06 20.06
CA ASN A 159 22.15 -10.99 21.21
C ASN A 159 23.30 -12.00 21.10
N TRP A 160 23.02 -13.22 20.68
CA TRP A 160 24.05 -14.22 20.41
C TRP A 160 25.09 -13.74 19.37
N LEU A 161 24.63 -13.05 18.30
CA LEU A 161 25.53 -12.49 17.28
C LEU A 161 26.35 -11.31 17.80
N LEU A 162 25.80 -10.50 18.71
CA LEU A 162 26.47 -9.31 19.27
C LEU A 162 27.37 -9.62 20.48
N GLU A 163 27.17 -10.74 21.13
CA GLU A 163 27.95 -11.19 22.32
C GLU A 163 29.47 -11.16 22.12
N PRO A 164 30.03 -11.65 20.98
CA PRO A 164 31.47 -11.61 20.74
C PRO A 164 32.05 -10.19 20.69
N PHE A 165 31.21 -9.18 20.44
CA PHE A 165 31.59 -7.76 20.39
C PHE A 165 31.33 -7.04 21.71
N GLY A 166 30.85 -7.74 22.75
CA GLY A 166 30.47 -7.13 24.03
C GLY A 166 29.24 -6.21 23.95
N LEU A 167 28.46 -6.32 22.86
CA LEU A 167 27.27 -5.51 22.62
C LEU A 167 26.00 -6.27 23.01
N LYS A 168 25.02 -5.52 23.52
CA LYS A 168 23.67 -6.06 23.77
C LYS A 168 22.70 -5.56 22.70
N GLY A 169 21.83 -6.43 22.27
CA GLY A 169 20.75 -6.07 21.35
C GLY A 169 19.76 -5.10 21.98
N PRO A 170 18.94 -4.41 21.15
CA PRO A 170 18.03 -3.37 21.59
C PRO A 170 16.86 -3.88 22.44
N GLY A 171 16.68 -5.19 22.57
CA GLY A 171 15.51 -5.75 23.25
C GLY A 171 14.19 -5.33 22.59
N TYR A 172 13.12 -5.19 23.39
CA TYR A 172 11.80 -4.73 22.93
C TYR A 172 11.65 -3.23 23.22
N GLY A 173 12.19 -2.38 22.34
CA GLY A 173 12.15 -0.93 22.49
C GLY A 173 11.96 -0.22 21.15
N ASP A 174 12.14 1.09 21.17
CA ASP A 174 11.97 1.95 19.99
C ASP A 174 12.88 1.53 18.83
N VAL A 175 14.12 1.15 19.13
CA VAL A 175 15.08 0.66 18.14
C VAL A 175 14.60 -0.65 17.51
N ALA A 176 13.99 -1.54 18.30
CA ALA A 176 13.42 -2.77 17.79
C ALA A 176 12.26 -2.50 16.83
N VAL A 177 11.36 -1.57 17.18
CA VAL A 177 10.26 -1.15 16.31
C VAL A 177 10.79 -0.58 15.00
N TRP A 178 11.79 0.29 15.07
CA TRP A 178 12.43 0.85 13.87
C TRP A 178 13.04 -0.22 12.98
N LEU A 179 13.80 -1.17 13.54
CA LEU A 179 14.40 -2.28 12.78
C LEU A 179 13.34 -3.16 12.09
N VAL A 180 12.29 -3.53 12.83
CA VAL A 180 11.20 -4.35 12.30
C VAL A 180 10.45 -3.63 11.19
N MET A 181 10.14 -2.35 11.38
CA MET A 181 9.42 -1.55 10.38
C MET A 181 10.27 -1.35 9.13
N SER A 182 11.57 -1.01 9.25
CA SER A 182 12.47 -0.92 8.10
C SER A 182 12.57 -2.25 7.35
N TYR A 183 12.67 -3.38 8.04
CA TYR A 183 12.64 -4.70 7.39
C TYR A 183 11.33 -4.98 6.63
N LEU A 184 10.20 -4.54 7.18
CA LEU A 184 8.89 -4.78 6.56
C LEU A 184 8.64 -3.93 5.32
N TRP A 185 9.17 -2.71 5.30
CA TRP A 185 8.92 -1.73 4.23
C TRP A 185 10.05 -1.62 3.20
N LEU A 186 11.22 -2.17 3.49
CA LEU A 186 12.39 -2.15 2.58
C LEU A 186 12.13 -2.81 1.20
N PRO A 187 11.41 -3.96 1.07
CA PRO A 187 11.11 -4.57 -0.23
C PRO A 187 10.16 -3.76 -1.08
#